data_4f2921cfc5af1ef46ea3362770bca4fc
#
_entry.id   4f2921cfc5af1ef46ea3362770bca4fc
#
_cell.length_a   1.000
_cell.length_b   1.000
_cell.length_c   1.000
_cell.angle_alpha   90.00
_cell.angle_beta   90.00
_cell.angle_gamma   90.00
#
_symmetry.space_group_name_H-M   'P 1'
#
loop_
_entity.id
_entity.type
_entity.pdbx_description
1 polymer ?
#
loop_
_entity_poly.entity_id
_entity_poly.type
_entity_poly.pdbx_seq_one_letter_code
_entity_poly.pdbx_strand_id
1 'polypeptide(L)' 'MKRVLVTGAGGPAGVNFTMSLKIAPEKMFIVGTEADEYFLHLSCADNKYAVPKATEKTYVERLNEIINEKKIEFVHAQPD' A
#
# COMPACT_ATOMS: atom_id res chain seq x y z
N MET A 1 -1.00 17.38 1.89
CA MET A 1 -0.47 16.07 2.32
C MET A 1 -0.36 15.16 1.11
N LYS A 2 0.80 14.60 0.87
CA LYS A 2 0.99 13.66 -0.23
C LYS A 2 0.30 12.34 0.05
N ARG A 3 -0.21 11.71 -0.98
CA ARG A 3 -0.98 10.47 -0.89
C ARG A 3 -0.20 9.37 -1.61
N VAL A 4 0.19 8.36 -0.84
CA VAL A 4 1.10 7.30 -1.30
C VAL A 4 0.43 5.95 -1.15
N LEU A 5 0.56 5.11 -2.18
CA LEU A 5 0.12 3.72 -2.10
C LEU A 5 1.36 2.82 -2.02
N VAL A 6 1.37 1.92 -1.05
CA VAL A 6 2.45 0.95 -0.87
C VAL A 6 1.87 -0.45 -1.12
N THR A 7 2.36 -1.14 -2.14
CA THR A 7 1.97 -2.54 -2.37
C THR A 7 2.85 -3.45 -1.52
N GLY A 8 2.36 -4.63 -1.16
CA GLY A 8 3.09 -5.53 -0.27
C GLY A 8 3.31 -4.91 1.10
N ALA A 9 2.37 -4.09 1.54
CA ALA A 9 2.54 -3.23 2.71
C ALA A 9 2.63 -3.99 4.04
N GLY A 10 2.20 -5.25 4.06
CA GLY A 10 2.25 -6.07 5.27
C GLY A 10 3.50 -6.94 5.39
N GLY A 11 4.29 -7.08 4.32
CA GLY A 11 5.56 -7.80 4.39
C GLY A 11 6.61 -6.98 5.13
N PRO A 12 7.71 -7.61 5.59
CA PRO A 12 8.72 -6.89 6.38
C PRO A 12 9.27 -5.63 5.71
N ALA A 13 9.57 -5.69 4.41
CA ALA A 13 10.10 -4.55 3.69
C ALA A 13 9.03 -3.45 3.53
N GLY A 14 7.78 -3.85 3.26
CA GLY A 14 6.67 -2.90 3.14
C GLY A 14 6.37 -2.20 4.45
N VAL A 15 6.40 -2.94 5.56
CA VAL A 15 6.20 -2.35 6.89
C VAL A 15 7.31 -1.34 7.19
N ASN A 16 8.57 -1.73 6.94
CA ASN A 16 9.71 -0.84 7.19
C ASN A 16 9.63 0.42 6.33
N PHE A 17 9.27 0.28 5.08
CA PHE A 17 9.12 1.44 4.19
C PHE A 17 8.02 2.37 4.69
N THR A 18 6.86 1.81 5.05
CA THR A 18 5.74 2.59 5.57
C THR A 18 6.11 3.33 6.86
N MET A 19 6.82 2.66 7.76
CA MET A 19 7.29 3.29 9.00
C MET A 19 8.24 4.45 8.70
N SER A 20 9.13 4.28 7.71
CA SER A 20 10.04 5.36 7.30
C SER A 20 9.26 6.59 6.82
N LEU A 21 8.18 6.37 6.07
CA LEU A 21 7.35 7.48 5.62
C LEU A 21 6.66 8.18 6.79
N LYS A 22 6.24 7.41 7.79
CA LYS A 22 5.53 7.97 8.95
C LYS A 22 6.41 8.86 9.82
N ILE A 23 7.70 8.58 9.88
CA ILE A 23 8.64 9.39 10.66
C ILE A 23 9.28 10.50 9.85
N ALA A 24 9.00 10.59 8.55
CA ALA A 24 9.53 11.65 7.71
C ALA A 24 8.97 13.01 8.15
N PRO A 25 9.73 14.10 7.97
CA PRO A 25 9.24 15.43 8.33
C PRO A 25 7.97 15.83 7.59
N GLU A 26 7.83 15.40 6.35
CA GLU A 26 6.64 15.67 5.56
C GLU A 26 5.56 14.62 5.87
N LYS A 27 4.37 15.09 6.23
CA LYS A 27 3.26 14.17 6.51
C LYS A 27 2.70 13.61 5.20
N MET A 28 2.37 12.33 5.24
CA MET A 28 1.82 11.62 4.09
C MET A 28 0.61 10.80 4.51
N PHE A 29 -0.35 10.67 3.60
CA PHE A 29 -1.46 9.75 3.78
C PHE A 29 -1.10 8.47 3.05
N ILE A 30 -1.00 7.36 3.79
CA ILE A 30 -0.48 6.11 3.27
C ILE A 30 -1.58 5.06 3.14
N VAL A 31 -1.74 4.56 1.92
CA VAL A 31 -2.66 3.46 1.63
C VAL A 31 -1.82 2.22 1.37
N GLY A 32 -2.07 1.16 2.14
CA GLY A 32 -1.36 -0.09 1.99
C GLY A 32 -2.24 -1.13 1.32
N THR A 33 -1.67 -1.91 0.41
CA THR A 33 -2.36 -3.04 -0.20
C THR A 33 -1.55 -4.31 0.02
N GLU A 34 -2.24 -5.44 0.19
CA GLU A 34 -1.63 -6.71 0.42
C GLU A 34 -2.55 -7.82 -0.06
N ALA A 35 -1.97 -8.83 -0.73
CA ALA A 35 -2.75 -9.98 -1.19
C ALA A 35 -3.02 -10.98 -0.07
N ASP A 36 -2.17 -11.02 0.93
CA ASP A 36 -2.29 -11.94 2.08
C ASP A 36 -2.90 -11.20 3.25
N GLU A 37 -4.06 -11.66 3.69
CA GLU A 37 -4.78 -11.02 4.81
C GLU A 37 -3.99 -11.02 6.11
N TYR A 38 -3.22 -12.08 6.36
CA TYR A 38 -2.39 -12.14 7.56
C TYR A 38 -1.37 -10.99 7.56
N PHE A 39 -0.67 -10.82 6.44
CA PHE A 39 0.31 -9.75 6.33
C PHE A 39 -0.35 -8.37 6.30
N LEU A 40 -1.56 -8.28 5.79
CA LEU A 40 -2.29 -7.01 5.79
C LEU A 40 -2.45 -6.47 7.20
N HIS A 41 -2.71 -7.34 8.17
CA HIS A 41 -2.82 -6.93 9.57
C HIS A 41 -1.53 -6.33 10.13
N LEU A 42 -0.38 -6.68 9.57
CA LEU A 42 0.89 -6.18 10.04
C LEU A 42 1.24 -4.80 9.50
N SER A 43 0.52 -4.35 8.47
CA SER A 43 0.77 -3.03 7.89
C SER A 43 0.38 -1.92 8.86
N CYS A 44 1.18 -0.87 8.89
CA CYS A 44 0.89 0.33 9.68
C CYS A 44 0.39 1.49 8.81
N ALA A 45 -0.09 1.19 7.60
CA ALA A 45 -0.67 2.20 6.72
C ALA A 45 -1.94 2.81 7.32
N ASP A 46 -2.26 4.02 6.88
CA ASP A 46 -3.46 4.73 7.37
C ASP A 46 -4.75 4.04 6.91
N ASN A 47 -4.79 3.61 5.66
CA ASN A 47 -5.86 2.75 5.14
C ASN A 47 -5.24 1.49 4.58
N LYS A 48 -5.93 0.36 4.73
CA LYS A 48 -5.42 -0.93 4.28
C LYS A 48 -6.49 -1.64 3.46
N TYR A 49 -6.07 -2.23 2.33
CA TYR A 49 -6.97 -2.96 1.44
C TYR A 49 -6.39 -4.31 1.05
N ALA A 50 -7.20 -5.35 1.15
CA ALA A 50 -6.86 -6.64 0.56
C ALA A 50 -7.07 -6.53 -0.95
N VAL A 51 -6.11 -7.05 -1.71
CA VAL A 51 -6.16 -7.03 -3.18
C VAL A 51 -5.85 -8.42 -3.72
N PRO A 52 -6.25 -8.72 -4.98
CA PRO A 52 -5.85 -9.97 -5.60
C PRO A 52 -4.33 -10.09 -5.70
N LYS A 53 -3.83 -11.31 -5.91
CA LYS A 53 -2.40 -11.50 -6.17
C LYS A 53 -2.01 -10.85 -7.49
N ALA A 54 -0.76 -10.40 -7.58
CA ALA A 54 -0.26 -9.71 -8.76
C ALA A 54 -0.37 -10.53 -10.04
N THR A 55 -0.44 -11.87 -9.92
CA THR A 55 -0.61 -12.76 -11.06
C THR A 55 -2.06 -12.84 -11.56
N GLU A 56 -3.02 -12.33 -10.82
CA GLU A 56 -4.42 -12.37 -11.20
C GLU A 56 -4.80 -11.21 -12.11
N LYS A 57 -5.72 -11.47 -13.05
CA LYS A 57 -6.13 -10.45 -14.03
C LYS A 57 -6.75 -9.21 -13.40
N THR A 58 -7.43 -9.39 -12.28
CA THR A 58 -8.14 -8.30 -11.61
C THR A 58 -7.23 -7.41 -10.74
N TYR A 59 -5.95 -7.78 -10.61
CA TYR A 59 -5.03 -7.03 -9.74
C TYR A 59 -4.87 -5.57 -10.18
N VAL A 60 -4.55 -5.35 -11.45
CA VAL A 60 -4.32 -3.99 -11.96
C VAL A 60 -5.60 -3.16 -11.89
N GLU A 61 -6.74 -3.76 -12.22
CA GLU A 61 -8.03 -3.08 -12.13
C GLU A 61 -8.31 -2.63 -10.70
N ARG A 62 -8.08 -3.51 -9.73
CA ARG A 62 -8.33 -3.17 -8.32
C ARG A 62 -7.39 -2.07 -7.83
N LEU A 63 -6.12 -2.14 -8.21
CA LEU A 63 -5.18 -1.07 -7.84
C LEU A 63 -5.61 0.27 -8.45
N ASN A 64 -6.01 0.26 -9.71
CA ASN A 64 -6.46 1.49 -10.36
C ASN A 64 -7.70 2.09 -9.68
N GLU A 65 -8.63 1.24 -9.24
CA GLU A 65 -9.78 1.71 -8.48
C GLU A 65 -9.34 2.43 -7.19
N ILE A 66 -8.41 1.83 -6.46
CA ILE A 66 -7.90 2.41 -5.21
C ILE A 66 -7.16 3.71 -5.49
N ILE A 67 -6.32 3.73 -6.52
CA ILE A 67 -5.57 4.92 -6.90
C ILE A 67 -6.51 6.08 -7.20
N ASN A 68 -7.57 5.83 -7.95
CA ASN A 68 -8.55 6.86 -8.30
C ASN A 68 -9.38 7.28 -7.09
N GLU A 69 -9.89 6.31 -6.34
CA GLU A 69 -10.75 6.58 -5.19
C GLU A 69 -10.03 7.35 -4.10
N LYS A 70 -8.77 6.99 -3.84
CA LYS A 70 -7.97 7.61 -2.78
C LYS A 70 -7.08 8.74 -3.29
N LYS A 71 -7.17 9.08 -4.56
CA LYS A 71 -6.39 10.17 -5.18
C LYS A 71 -4.90 10.01 -4.92
N ILE A 72 -4.38 8.82 -5.18
CA ILE A 72 -2.98 8.49 -4.96
C ILE A 72 -2.08 9.26 -5.94
N GLU A 73 -1.02 9.86 -5.42
CA GLU A 73 -0.05 10.62 -6.21
C GLU A 73 1.21 9.82 -6.51
N PHE A 74 1.59 8.92 -5.59
CA PHE A 74 2.79 8.10 -5.73
C PHE A 74 2.49 6.66 -5.40
N VAL A 75 3.07 5.75 -6.16
CA VAL A 75 2.95 4.30 -5.90
C VAL A 75 4.35 3.75 -5.66
N HIS A 76 4.52 3.07 -4.52
CA HIS A 76 5.73 2.33 -4.23
C HIS A 76 5.38 0.85 -4.31
N ALA A 77 5.92 0.16 -5.31
CA ALA A 77 5.71 -1.27 -5.48
C ALA A 77 6.81 -2.02 -4.74
N GLN A 78 6.42 -2.69 -3.66
CA GLN A 78 7.36 -3.48 -2.87
C GLN A 78 7.29 -4.92 -3.38
N PRO A 79 8.36 -5.45 -3.98
CA PRO A 79 8.36 -6.83 -4.45
C PRO A 79 8.39 -7.81 -3.27
N ASP A 80 7.82 -8.96 -3.51
CA ASP A 80 7.83 -10.04 -2.53
C ASP A 80 9.20 -10.70 -2.43
#